data_652d08efc7622484ba645d88fbd05757
#
_entry.id   652d08efc7622484ba645d88fbd05757
#
_cell.length_a   1.000
_cell.length_b   1.000
_cell.length_c   1.000
_cell.angle_alpha   90.00
_cell.angle_beta   90.00
_cell.angle_gamma   90.00
#
_symmetry.space_group_name_H-M   'P 1'
#
loop_
_entity.id
_entity.type
_entity.pdbx_description
1 polymer ?
#
loop_
_entity_poly.entity_id
_entity_poly.type
_entity_poly.pdbx_seq_one_letter_code
_entity_poly.pdbx_strand_id
1 'polypeptide(L)' 'MKNYVVGILSMFENNLKLFKVMAENEYEAVKKGMVEFTDNPESKQYEIDWQNSEDYPTDLEGLYSVYEEVPFSVIEVGSF' A
#
# COMPACT_ATOMS: atom_id res chain seq x y z
N MET A 1 1.93 3.28 -17.41
CA MET A 1 1.71 2.71 -16.08
C MET A 1 1.11 1.32 -16.18
N LYS A 2 1.36 0.51 -15.18
CA LYS A 2 0.85 -0.85 -15.12
C LYS A 2 -0.32 -0.92 -14.14
N ASN A 3 -1.13 -1.95 -14.29
CA ASN A 3 -2.28 -2.19 -13.40
C ASN A 3 -1.90 -3.20 -12.33
N TYR A 4 -2.26 -2.90 -11.09
CA TYR A 4 -1.98 -3.79 -9.95
C TYR A 4 -3.20 -3.96 -9.08
N VAL A 5 -3.26 -5.10 -8.40
CA VAL A 5 -4.21 -5.31 -7.31
C VAL A 5 -3.37 -5.43 -6.04
N VAL A 6 -3.67 -4.60 -5.05
CA VAL A 6 -3.00 -4.62 -3.75
C VAL A 6 -4.00 -5.14 -2.73
N GLY A 7 -3.67 -6.24 -2.08
CA GLY A 7 -4.50 -6.79 -1.00
C GLY A 7 -3.86 -6.44 0.33
N ILE A 8 -4.65 -5.89 1.24
CA ILE A 8 -4.17 -5.48 2.57
C ILE A 8 -5.04 -6.12 3.63
N LEU A 9 -4.41 -6.84 4.55
CA LEU A 9 -5.11 -7.50 5.64
C LEU A 9 -5.05 -6.63 6.89
N SER A 10 -6.23 -6.22 7.37
CA SER A 10 -6.31 -5.55 8.65
C SER A 10 -6.39 -6.61 9.75
N MET A 11 -5.34 -6.72 10.54
CA MET A 11 -5.29 -7.70 11.63
C MET A 11 -6.28 -7.36 12.75
N PHE A 12 -6.57 -6.09 12.93
CA PHE A 12 -7.52 -5.64 13.95
C PHE A 12 -8.96 -5.98 13.58
N GLU A 13 -9.29 -5.88 12.31
CA GLU A 13 -10.65 -6.15 11.81
C GLU A 13 -10.78 -7.56 11.24
N ASN A 14 -9.66 -8.27 11.10
CA ASN A 14 -9.60 -9.59 10.47
C ASN A 14 -10.29 -9.56 9.10
N ASN A 15 -10.00 -8.54 8.32
CA ASN A 15 -10.65 -8.27 7.06
C ASN A 15 -9.63 -7.98 5.97
N LEU A 16 -9.78 -8.63 4.82
CA LEU A 16 -8.92 -8.41 3.65
C LEU A 16 -9.60 -7.41 2.72
N LYS A 17 -8.89 -6.34 2.39
CA LYS A 17 -9.37 -5.33 1.43
C LYS A 17 -8.50 -5.37 0.19
N LEU A 18 -9.14 -5.24 -0.98
CA LEU A 18 -8.47 -5.25 -2.27
C LEU A 18 -8.60 -3.89 -2.93
N PHE A 19 -7.50 -3.39 -3.47
CA PHE A 19 -7.46 -2.10 -4.13
C PHE A 19 -6.90 -2.24 -5.53
N LYS A 20 -7.57 -1.63 -6.51
CA LYS A 20 -7.08 -1.56 -7.88
C LYS A 20 -6.30 -0.26 -8.01
N VAL A 21 -5.03 -0.35 -8.38
CA VAL A 21 -4.17 0.84 -8.52
C VAL A 21 -3.38 0.78 -9.81
N MET A 22 -3.05 1.96 -10.34
CA MET A 22 -2.15 2.09 -11.48
C MET A 22 -0.85 2.69 -10.97
N ALA A 23 0.27 2.08 -11.32
CA ALA A 23 1.57 2.50 -10.82
C ALA A 23 2.69 2.07 -11.77
N GLU A 24 3.86 2.63 -11.57
CA GLU A 24 5.04 2.29 -12.39
C GLU A 24 5.60 0.91 -12.04
N ASN A 25 5.48 0.52 -10.78
CA ASN A 25 6.01 -0.75 -10.28
C ASN A 25 5.28 -1.17 -9.01
N GLU A 26 5.64 -2.35 -8.50
CA GLU A 26 4.99 -2.91 -7.31
C GLU A 26 5.17 -2.02 -6.07
N TYR A 27 6.35 -1.45 -5.90
CA TYR A 27 6.64 -0.56 -4.78
C TYR A 27 5.66 0.63 -4.76
N GLU A 28 5.52 1.31 -5.89
CA GLU A 28 4.59 2.44 -6.00
C GLU A 28 3.13 2.01 -5.84
N ALA A 29 2.80 0.81 -6.33
CA ALA A 29 1.44 0.28 -6.19
C ALA A 29 1.08 0.07 -4.71
N VAL A 30 1.98 -0.51 -3.93
CA VAL A 30 1.75 -0.73 -2.50
C VAL A 30 1.57 0.60 -1.77
N LYS A 31 2.39 1.60 -2.09
CA LYS A 31 2.27 2.93 -1.49
C LYS A 31 0.88 3.52 -1.72
N LYS A 32 0.38 3.44 -2.96
CA LYS A 32 -0.96 3.92 -3.30
C LYS A 32 -2.03 3.14 -2.56
N GLY A 33 -1.88 1.82 -2.49
CA GLY A 33 -2.80 0.96 -1.78
C GLY A 33 -2.88 1.29 -0.30
N MET A 34 -1.76 1.58 0.33
CA MET A 34 -1.74 1.92 1.75
C MET A 34 -2.47 3.24 2.04
N VAL A 35 -2.35 4.22 1.14
CA VAL A 35 -3.11 5.47 1.28
C VAL A 35 -4.60 5.20 1.16
N GLU A 36 -5.02 4.40 0.17
CA GLU A 36 -6.43 4.05 -0.02
C GLU A 36 -6.99 3.24 1.15
N PHE A 37 -6.17 2.39 1.74
CA PHE A 37 -6.56 1.58 2.89
C PHE A 37 -6.87 2.43 4.12
N THR A 38 -6.24 3.59 4.25
CA THR A 38 -6.40 4.47 5.40
C THR A 38 -7.74 5.19 5.33
N ASP A 39 -8.60 5.01 6.35
CA ASP A 39 -10.01 5.38 6.28
C ASP A 39 -10.33 6.87 6.38
N ASN A 40 -9.64 7.62 7.21
CA ASN A 40 -10.02 9.01 7.42
C ASN A 40 -9.00 10.00 6.85
N PRO A 41 -9.42 11.24 6.52
CA PRO A 41 -8.52 12.22 5.88
C PRO A 41 -7.28 12.57 6.69
N GLU A 42 -7.39 12.61 7.99
CA GLU A 42 -6.27 12.92 8.88
C GLU A 42 -5.21 11.82 8.81
N SER A 43 -5.65 10.57 8.92
CA SER A 43 -4.76 9.41 8.84
C SER A 43 -4.16 9.27 7.46
N LYS A 44 -4.92 9.59 6.39
CA LYS A 44 -4.40 9.58 5.02
C LYS A 44 -3.27 10.60 4.87
N GLN A 45 -3.41 11.77 5.46
CA GLN A 45 -2.37 12.80 5.40
C GLN A 45 -1.12 12.35 6.14
N TYR A 46 -1.25 11.70 7.29
CA TYR A 46 -0.11 11.12 8.00
C TYR A 46 0.60 10.07 7.16
N GLU A 47 -0.16 9.22 6.47
CA GLU A 47 0.42 8.19 5.62
C GLU A 47 1.20 8.83 4.47
N ILE A 48 0.62 9.84 3.83
CA ILE A 48 1.26 10.55 2.72
C ILE A 48 2.55 11.25 3.21
N ASP A 49 2.48 11.93 4.34
CA ASP A 49 3.63 12.63 4.91
C ASP A 49 4.76 11.67 5.24
N TRP A 50 4.42 10.51 5.82
CA TRP A 50 5.42 9.50 6.12
C TRP A 50 6.05 8.94 4.85
N GLN A 51 5.24 8.67 3.83
CA GLN A 51 5.76 8.16 2.55
C GLN A 51 6.73 9.15 1.89
N ASN A 52 6.61 10.43 2.19
CA ASN A 52 7.49 11.46 1.67
C ASN A 52 8.67 11.79 2.59
N SER A 53 8.78 11.10 3.71
CA SER A 53 9.87 11.34 4.66
C SER A 53 11.14 10.59 4.25
N GLU A 54 12.28 11.01 4.81
CA GLU A 54 13.57 10.36 4.56
C GLU A 54 13.65 8.96 5.16
N ASP A 55 12.82 8.68 6.15
CA ASP A 55 12.84 7.40 6.86
C ASP A 55 12.02 6.32 6.16
N TYR A 56 11.26 6.69 5.14
CA TYR A 56 10.42 5.74 4.43
C TYR A 56 11.28 4.78 3.59
N PRO A 57 10.96 3.47 3.59
CA PRO A 57 11.74 2.50 2.80
C PRO A 57 11.78 2.82 1.32
N THR A 58 12.86 2.46 0.66
CA THR A 58 13.07 2.77 -0.75
C THR A 58 12.79 1.59 -1.69
N ASP A 59 12.47 0.42 -1.14
CA ASP A 59 12.18 -0.76 -1.94
C ASP A 59 11.05 -1.60 -1.33
N LEU A 60 10.57 -2.56 -2.11
CA LEU A 60 9.45 -3.41 -1.70
C LEU A 60 9.76 -4.24 -0.46
N GLU A 61 10.99 -4.71 -0.34
CA GLU A 61 11.43 -5.50 0.82
C GLU A 61 11.32 -4.69 2.11
N GLY A 62 11.72 -3.41 2.04
CA GLY A 62 11.57 -2.50 3.18
C GLY A 62 10.12 -2.27 3.56
N LEU A 63 9.22 -2.24 2.56
CA LEU A 63 7.79 -2.09 2.83
C LEU A 63 7.23 -3.28 3.61
N TYR A 64 7.65 -4.50 3.28
CA TYR A 64 7.23 -5.68 4.04
C TYR A 64 7.65 -5.58 5.50
N SER A 65 8.80 -4.98 5.75
CA SER A 65 9.33 -4.82 7.10
C SER A 65 8.54 -3.80 7.93
N VAL A 66 8.25 -2.62 7.35
CA VAL A 66 7.58 -1.55 8.09
C VAL A 66 6.08 -1.75 8.23
N TYR A 67 5.46 -2.51 7.33
CA TYR A 67 4.02 -2.78 7.38
C TYR A 67 3.71 -4.17 7.93
N GLU A 68 4.52 -4.69 8.84
CA GLU A 68 4.34 -6.05 9.36
C GLU A 68 3.01 -6.24 10.10
N GLU A 69 2.43 -5.18 10.66
CA GLU A 69 1.11 -5.25 11.31
C GLU A 69 -0.05 -5.08 10.33
N VAL A 70 0.27 -4.74 9.09
CA VAL A 70 -0.71 -4.56 8.00
C VAL A 70 -0.20 -5.33 6.80
N PRO A 71 -0.18 -6.66 6.87
CA PRO A 71 0.36 -7.48 5.78
C PRO A 71 -0.31 -7.19 4.45
N PHE A 72 0.47 -7.17 3.39
CA PHE A 72 -0.04 -6.88 2.06
C PHE A 72 0.49 -7.86 1.03
N SER A 73 -0.19 -7.89 -0.10
CA SER A 73 0.23 -8.61 -1.28
C SER A 73 -0.01 -7.71 -2.47
N VAL A 74 0.80 -7.83 -3.51
CA VAL A 74 0.64 -7.02 -4.72
C VAL A 74 0.87 -7.90 -5.93
N ILE A 75 -0.04 -7.82 -6.91
CA ILE A 75 0.14 -8.53 -8.17
C ILE A 75 -0.18 -7.60 -9.34
N GLU A 76 0.60 -7.75 -10.40
CA GLU A 76 0.34 -7.05 -11.66
C GLU A 76 -0.75 -7.80 -12.40
N VAL A 77 -1.72 -7.06 -12.97
CA VAL A 77 -2.80 -7.63 -13.77
C VAL A 77 -2.83 -6.94 -15.13
N GLY A 78 -3.35 -7.63 -16.15
CA GLY A 78 -3.38 -7.09 -17.51
C GLY A 78 -4.35 -5.92 -17.66
N SER A 79 -5.52 -6.02 -17.03
CA SER A 79 -6.53 -4.97 -17.05
C SER A 79 -7.49 -5.20 -15.89
N PHE A 80 -8.22 -4.16 -15.55
CA PHE A 80 -9.25 -4.26 -14.52
C PHE A 80 -10.59 -4.68 -15.08
#